data_6e7184336b854fabd76adfda2f1d1280
#
_entry.id   6e7184336b854fabd76adfda2f1d1280
#
_cell.length_a   1.000
_cell.length_b   1.000
_cell.length_c   1.000
_cell.angle_alpha   90.00
_cell.angle_beta   90.00
_cell.angle_gamma   90.00
#
_symmetry.space_group_name_H-M   'P 1'
#
loop_
_entity.id
_entity.type
_entity.pdbx_description
1 polymer ?
#
loop_
_entity_poly.entity_id
_entity_poly.type
_entity_poly.pdbx_seq_one_letter_code
_entity_poly.pdbx_strand_id
1 'polypeptide(L)'
;MATKRIEYIDAMRGFTMILVVYSHICHFCLGDSLLGYNGTFFLFRLPCFFFISGWLFEPVSQRPFRQIVHKKFMVQIVPTFIFLLILAPPPEFFHQLGAVKGGYWFTFVLFEFFILYMLAVRFGRRWMPWVVLVITISSFCYARYYNALETSAKGVLVWIINLLGFMSVTLWRYFLFFCIGAWMRRHFDAFVKWTNKPAVILMITVVFFVIASTPHIDNLWYEILRFCLGGITGMWMVFTFFRLSASWLQKIHLSKPLQYVGTRTLDIYLLHYFFLPRFLMPYADQLRAYDSHLLEFLVIMGISLIVLALALLSSYIIRLSPFLGHYLFGVKYDVVKDR
;
A
#
# COMPACT_ATOMS: atom_id res chain seq x y z
N MET A 1 23.37 -11.97 -7.65
CA MET A 1 22.99 -12.77 -6.48
C MET A 1 21.52 -12.58 -6.21
N ALA A 2 20.73 -13.66 -6.09
CA ALA A 2 19.35 -13.58 -5.66
C ALA A 2 19.35 -13.16 -4.19
N THR A 3 18.70 -12.05 -3.84
CA THR A 3 18.55 -11.64 -2.44
C THR A 3 17.78 -12.72 -1.69
N LYS A 4 18.39 -13.27 -0.63
CA LYS A 4 17.75 -14.28 0.23
C LYS A 4 16.39 -13.74 0.68
N ARG A 5 15.35 -14.50 0.43
CA ARG A 5 13.98 -14.14 0.76
C ARG A 5 13.82 -14.05 2.28
N ILE A 6 13.14 -13.01 2.76
CA ILE A 6 12.94 -12.76 4.19
C ILE A 6 11.50 -13.09 4.52
N GLU A 7 11.28 -14.28 5.11
CA GLU A 7 9.95 -14.87 5.35
C GLU A 7 9.01 -13.99 6.16
N TYR A 8 9.49 -13.35 7.23
CA TYR A 8 8.64 -12.47 8.03
C TYR A 8 8.20 -11.18 7.31
N ILE A 9 9.00 -10.71 6.34
CA ILE A 9 8.60 -9.57 5.48
C ILE A 9 7.48 -9.99 4.51
N ASP A 10 7.57 -11.19 3.94
CA ASP A 10 6.50 -11.71 3.09
C ASP A 10 5.22 -11.95 3.90
N ALA A 11 5.33 -12.47 5.14
CA ALA A 11 4.17 -12.64 6.03
C ALA A 11 3.54 -11.29 6.42
N MET A 12 4.35 -10.29 6.79
CA MET A 12 3.90 -8.92 7.05
C MET A 12 3.18 -8.32 5.84
N ARG A 13 3.71 -8.54 4.64
CA ARG A 13 3.11 -8.08 3.39
C ARG A 13 1.76 -8.75 3.12
N GLY A 14 1.64 -10.04 3.41
CA GLY A 14 0.38 -10.77 3.32
C GLY A 14 -0.68 -10.26 4.29
N PHE A 15 -0.31 -10.08 5.54
CA PHE A 15 -1.18 -9.48 6.56
C PHE A 15 -1.69 -8.11 6.12
N THR A 16 -0.78 -7.24 5.65
CA THR A 16 -1.14 -5.90 5.22
C THR A 16 -2.09 -5.93 4.00
N MET A 17 -1.93 -6.92 3.11
CA MET A 17 -2.83 -7.09 1.95
C MET A 17 -4.24 -7.49 2.39
N ILE A 18 -4.38 -8.36 3.40
CA ILE A 18 -5.68 -8.69 3.97
C ILE A 18 -6.38 -7.44 4.51
N LEU A 19 -5.65 -6.56 5.20
CA LEU A 19 -6.19 -5.30 5.70
C LEU A 19 -6.58 -4.30 4.59
N VAL A 20 -5.93 -4.36 3.43
CA VAL A 20 -6.34 -3.56 2.25
C VAL A 20 -7.68 -4.07 1.72
N VAL A 21 -7.84 -5.37 1.55
CA VAL A 21 -9.12 -5.97 1.10
C VAL A 21 -10.23 -5.65 2.11
N TYR A 22 -9.95 -5.82 3.41
CA TYR A 22 -10.86 -5.43 4.50
C TYR A 22 -11.37 -3.99 4.34
N SER A 23 -10.46 -3.06 4.15
CA SER A 23 -10.81 -1.65 3.97
C SER A 23 -11.65 -1.38 2.72
N HIS A 24 -11.37 -2.08 1.63
CA HIS A 24 -12.15 -1.92 0.41
C HIS A 24 -13.58 -2.48 0.57
N ILE A 25 -13.77 -3.50 1.38
CA ILE A 25 -15.12 -3.98 1.75
C ILE A 25 -15.84 -2.92 2.59
N CYS A 26 -15.19 -2.36 3.62
CA CYS A 26 -15.78 -1.27 4.40
C CYS A 26 -16.24 -0.11 3.51
N HIS A 27 -15.37 0.32 2.60
CA HIS A 27 -15.63 1.50 1.77
C HIS A 27 -16.61 1.22 0.61
N PHE A 28 -16.37 0.17 -0.18
CA PHE A 28 -17.12 -0.07 -1.43
C PHE A 28 -18.34 -0.96 -1.27
N CYS A 29 -18.40 -1.77 -0.21
CA CYS A 29 -19.50 -2.72 -0.02
C CYS A 29 -20.43 -2.33 1.12
N LEU A 30 -19.94 -1.57 2.12
CA LEU A 30 -20.72 -1.15 3.28
C LEU A 30 -20.85 0.38 3.40
N GLY A 31 -20.23 1.13 2.50
CA GLY A 31 -20.35 2.60 2.43
C GLY A 31 -19.79 3.36 3.63
N ASP A 32 -19.02 2.70 4.51
CA ASP A 32 -18.45 3.31 5.70
C ASP A 32 -16.98 2.88 5.92
N SER A 33 -16.10 3.84 5.80
CA SER A 33 -14.66 3.61 5.96
C SER A 33 -14.21 3.46 7.42
N LEU A 34 -15.09 3.59 8.40
CA LEU A 34 -14.75 3.52 9.83
C LEU A 34 -15.25 2.24 10.52
N LEU A 35 -16.03 1.39 9.82
CA LEU A 35 -16.59 0.15 10.38
C LEU A 35 -15.54 -0.76 11.01
N GLY A 36 -15.90 -1.36 12.12
CA GLY A 36 -15.02 -2.20 12.92
C GLY A 36 -13.77 -1.44 13.36
N TYR A 37 -12.59 -2.01 13.11
CA TYR A 37 -11.31 -1.39 13.43
C TYR A 37 -10.62 -0.72 12.23
N ASN A 38 -11.34 -0.47 11.14
CA ASN A 38 -10.73 0.04 9.91
C ASN A 38 -10.09 1.42 10.10
N GLY A 39 -10.65 2.29 10.94
CA GLY A 39 -10.06 3.58 11.31
C GLY A 39 -8.66 3.43 11.91
N THR A 40 -8.45 2.44 12.79
CA THR A 40 -7.14 2.12 13.35
C THR A 40 -6.20 1.51 12.30
N PHE A 41 -6.69 0.60 11.45
CA PHE A 41 -5.90 -0.01 10.38
C PHE A 41 -5.46 1.02 9.34
N PHE A 42 -6.26 2.05 9.11
CA PHE A 42 -5.94 3.14 8.19
C PHE A 42 -4.61 3.82 8.52
N LEU A 43 -4.28 3.94 9.81
CA LEU A 43 -3.04 4.61 10.24
C LEU A 43 -1.78 3.86 9.80
N PHE A 44 -1.80 2.53 9.70
CA PHE A 44 -0.57 1.77 9.45
C PHE A 44 -0.57 0.86 8.22
N ARG A 45 -1.72 0.44 7.68
CA ARG A 45 -1.75 -0.55 6.58
C ARG A 45 -1.01 -0.07 5.32
N LEU A 46 -1.26 1.16 4.86
CA LEU A 46 -0.57 1.73 3.71
C LEU A 46 0.88 2.13 4.04
N PRO A 47 1.17 2.79 5.19
CA PRO A 47 2.53 2.93 5.69
C PRO A 47 3.35 1.64 5.65
N CYS A 48 2.79 0.51 6.11
CA CYS A 48 3.46 -0.80 6.03
C CYS A 48 3.77 -1.23 4.60
N PHE A 49 2.84 -1.04 3.66
CA PHE A 49 3.06 -1.41 2.27
C PHE A 49 4.18 -0.61 1.62
N PHE A 50 4.18 0.70 1.81
CA PHE A 50 5.24 1.56 1.25
C PHE A 50 6.58 1.30 1.93
N PHE A 51 6.58 1.08 3.25
CA PHE A 51 7.77 0.68 3.99
C PHE A 51 8.39 -0.62 3.44
N ILE A 52 7.59 -1.69 3.29
CA ILE A 52 8.05 -2.96 2.73
C ILE A 52 8.59 -2.76 1.30
N SER A 53 7.92 -1.92 0.51
CA SER A 53 8.33 -1.64 -0.86
C SER A 53 9.69 -0.93 -0.91
N GLY A 54 9.92 0.05 -0.05
CA GLY A 54 11.21 0.73 0.08
C GLY A 54 12.30 -0.20 0.60
N TRP A 55 11.99 -1.03 1.61
CA TRP A 55 12.88 -2.04 2.14
C TRP A 55 13.37 -3.02 1.07
N LEU A 56 12.47 -3.52 0.24
CA LEU A 56 12.80 -4.46 -0.83
C LEU A 56 13.49 -3.77 -2.02
N PHE A 57 13.27 -2.47 -2.18
CA PHE A 57 13.84 -1.71 -3.28
C PHE A 57 15.30 -1.28 -3.03
N GLU A 58 15.72 -1.04 -1.79
CA GLU A 58 17.06 -0.53 -1.47
C GLU A 58 18.19 -1.36 -2.12
N PRO A 59 18.21 -2.71 -2.05
CA PRO A 59 19.25 -3.49 -2.72
C PRO A 59 19.21 -3.40 -4.25
N VAL A 60 18.05 -3.07 -4.82
CA VAL A 60 17.83 -2.97 -6.27
C VAL A 60 18.20 -1.58 -6.79
N SER A 61 18.15 -0.55 -5.94
CA SER A 61 18.37 0.85 -6.31
C SER A 61 19.78 1.15 -6.86
N GLN A 62 20.71 0.22 -6.66
CA GLN A 62 22.08 0.30 -7.18
C GLN A 62 22.21 -0.08 -8.66
N ARG A 63 21.15 -0.64 -9.26
CA ARG A 63 21.14 -1.03 -10.68
C ARG A 63 20.95 0.19 -11.58
N PRO A 64 21.32 0.08 -12.90
CA PRO A 64 21.12 1.17 -13.86
C PRO A 64 19.67 1.67 -13.88
N PHE A 65 19.47 2.99 -13.85
CA PHE A 65 18.16 3.65 -13.81
C PHE A 65 17.20 3.13 -14.88
N ARG A 66 17.66 3.10 -16.14
CA ARG A 66 16.85 2.66 -17.29
C ARG A 66 16.33 1.23 -17.13
N GLN A 67 17.15 0.32 -16.60
CA GLN A 67 16.75 -1.08 -16.38
C GLN A 67 15.67 -1.20 -15.31
N ILE A 68 15.80 -0.43 -14.22
CA ILE A 68 14.81 -0.43 -13.12
C ILE A 68 13.49 0.14 -13.62
N VAL A 69 13.52 1.32 -14.27
CA VAL A 69 12.31 1.99 -14.76
C VAL A 69 11.57 1.09 -15.75
N HIS A 70 12.27 0.55 -16.77
CA HIS A 70 11.66 -0.35 -17.75
C HIS A 70 11.04 -1.58 -17.07
N LYS A 71 11.79 -2.26 -16.21
CA LYS A 71 11.29 -3.45 -15.51
C LYS A 71 10.07 -3.14 -14.65
N LYS A 72 10.11 -2.04 -13.87
CA LYS A 72 9.00 -1.65 -12.99
C LYS A 72 7.79 -1.21 -13.79
N PHE A 73 7.99 -0.52 -14.89
CA PHE A 73 6.91 -0.14 -15.80
C PHE A 73 6.19 -1.39 -16.35
N MET A 74 6.94 -2.36 -16.89
CA MET A 74 6.37 -3.59 -17.45
C MET A 74 5.66 -4.46 -16.40
N VAL A 75 6.16 -4.51 -15.16
CA VAL A 75 5.61 -5.39 -14.11
C VAL A 75 4.46 -4.73 -13.33
N GLN A 76 4.40 -3.41 -13.27
CA GLN A 76 3.41 -2.69 -12.44
C GLN A 76 2.43 -1.86 -13.27
N ILE A 77 2.94 -1.05 -14.20
CA ILE A 77 2.11 -0.09 -14.91
C ILE A 77 1.32 -0.77 -16.02
N VAL A 78 1.96 -1.60 -16.84
CA VAL A 78 1.28 -2.30 -17.94
C VAL A 78 0.13 -3.17 -17.43
N PRO A 79 0.32 -4.07 -16.44
CA PRO A 79 -0.79 -4.83 -15.89
C PRO A 79 -1.91 -3.95 -15.34
N THR A 80 -1.55 -2.88 -14.63
CA THR A 80 -2.55 -1.97 -14.04
C THR A 80 -3.39 -1.30 -15.11
N PHE A 81 -2.79 -0.86 -16.22
CA PHE A 81 -3.56 -0.31 -17.35
C PHE A 81 -4.49 -1.34 -17.98
N ILE A 82 -4.04 -2.59 -18.15
CA ILE A 82 -4.88 -3.66 -18.69
C ILE A 82 -6.10 -3.88 -17.80
N PHE A 83 -5.91 -4.01 -16.48
CA PHE A 83 -7.01 -4.21 -15.54
C PHE A 83 -7.93 -3.00 -15.44
N LEU A 84 -7.39 -1.78 -15.51
CA LEU A 84 -8.20 -0.56 -15.54
C LEU A 84 -9.08 -0.51 -16.79
N LEU A 85 -8.57 -0.89 -17.96
CA LEU A 85 -9.35 -0.97 -19.21
C LEU A 85 -10.46 -2.02 -19.13
N ILE A 86 -10.23 -3.14 -18.44
CA ILE A 86 -11.25 -4.19 -18.26
C ILE A 86 -12.36 -3.70 -17.32
N LEU A 87 -12.03 -2.98 -16.24
CA LEU A 87 -13.00 -2.47 -15.28
C LEU A 87 -13.76 -1.24 -15.77
N ALA A 88 -13.13 -0.40 -16.54
CA ALA A 88 -13.71 0.83 -17.09
C ALA A 88 -13.32 0.97 -18.57
N PRO A 89 -14.10 0.35 -19.49
CA PRO A 89 -13.85 0.50 -20.91
C PRO A 89 -14.09 1.94 -21.36
N PRO A 90 -13.53 2.38 -22.51
CA PRO A 90 -13.78 3.70 -23.05
C PRO A 90 -15.29 3.96 -23.31
N PRO A 91 -15.83 5.19 -23.03
CA PRO A 91 -15.07 6.41 -22.66
C PRO A 91 -14.72 6.55 -21.17
N GLU A 92 -15.27 5.71 -20.28
CA GLU A 92 -15.12 5.81 -18.82
C GLU A 92 -13.67 5.68 -18.36
N PHE A 93 -12.84 4.96 -19.12
CA PHE A 93 -11.41 4.81 -18.86
C PHE A 93 -10.71 6.16 -18.65
N PHE A 94 -10.97 7.15 -19.51
CA PHE A 94 -10.33 8.45 -19.40
C PHE A 94 -10.74 9.21 -18.15
N HIS A 95 -12.00 9.08 -17.72
CA HIS A 95 -12.48 9.66 -16.47
C HIS A 95 -11.84 8.99 -15.23
N GLN A 96 -11.48 7.72 -15.35
CA GLN A 96 -10.82 6.98 -14.27
C GLN A 96 -9.31 7.29 -14.12
N LEU A 97 -8.68 8.01 -15.05
CA LEU A 97 -7.27 8.39 -14.99
C LEU A 97 -6.95 9.49 -13.97
N GLY A 98 -7.92 10.01 -13.22
CA GLY A 98 -7.71 10.94 -12.13
C GLY A 98 -6.82 10.39 -10.99
N ALA A 99 -6.73 11.12 -9.89
CA ALA A 99 -5.81 10.80 -8.78
C ALA A 99 -5.98 9.38 -8.20
N VAL A 100 -7.20 8.86 -8.20
CA VAL A 100 -7.54 7.53 -7.62
C VAL A 100 -7.46 6.39 -8.63
N LYS A 101 -7.42 6.70 -9.94
CA LYS A 101 -7.27 5.73 -11.04
C LYS A 101 -8.18 4.50 -10.90
N GLY A 102 -9.47 4.74 -10.68
CA GLY A 102 -10.44 3.64 -10.48
C GLY A 102 -10.12 2.71 -9.31
N GLY A 103 -9.31 3.15 -8.35
CA GLY A 103 -8.82 2.34 -7.23
C GLY A 103 -7.40 1.80 -7.43
N TYR A 104 -6.87 1.80 -8.66
CA TYR A 104 -5.53 1.26 -8.97
C TYR A 104 -4.37 2.26 -8.78
N TRP A 105 -4.56 3.29 -7.98
CA TRP A 105 -3.57 4.36 -7.75
C TRP A 105 -2.26 3.88 -7.12
N PHE A 106 -2.30 2.81 -6.30
CA PHE A 106 -1.14 2.38 -5.51
C PHE A 106 0.07 1.99 -6.38
N THR A 107 -0.15 1.26 -7.48
CA THR A 107 0.92 0.84 -8.39
C THR A 107 1.57 2.01 -9.11
N PHE A 108 0.80 3.04 -9.46
CA PHE A 108 1.31 4.27 -10.06
C PHE A 108 2.16 5.07 -9.06
N VAL A 109 1.62 5.33 -7.87
CA VAL A 109 2.34 6.04 -6.80
C VAL A 109 3.61 5.30 -6.41
N LEU A 110 3.55 3.97 -6.33
CA LEU A 110 4.74 3.16 -6.04
C LEU A 110 5.79 3.26 -7.16
N PHE A 111 5.37 3.29 -8.41
CA PHE A 111 6.27 3.51 -9.55
C PHE A 111 6.92 4.90 -9.50
N GLU A 112 6.14 5.94 -9.19
CA GLU A 112 6.66 7.29 -8.97
C GLU A 112 7.68 7.33 -7.83
N PHE A 113 7.44 6.60 -6.73
CA PHE A 113 8.37 6.52 -5.60
C PHE A 113 9.70 5.86 -5.96
N PHE A 114 9.71 4.87 -6.83
CA PHE A 114 10.96 4.31 -7.34
C PHE A 114 11.77 5.37 -8.10
N ILE A 115 11.13 6.16 -8.93
CA ILE A 115 11.78 7.23 -9.70
C ILE A 115 12.27 8.32 -8.76
N LEU A 116 11.40 8.86 -7.90
CA LEU A 116 11.74 9.92 -6.94
C LEU A 116 12.90 9.52 -6.03
N TYR A 117 12.88 8.28 -5.50
CA TYR A 117 13.95 7.78 -4.65
C TYR A 117 15.28 7.70 -5.39
N MET A 118 15.31 7.17 -6.62
CA MET A 118 16.52 7.07 -7.42
C MET A 118 17.08 8.45 -7.77
N LEU A 119 16.22 9.41 -8.13
CA LEU A 119 16.63 10.79 -8.38
C LEU A 119 17.20 11.44 -7.12
N ALA A 120 16.49 11.34 -5.99
CA ALA A 120 16.96 11.90 -4.72
C ALA A 120 18.31 11.31 -4.26
N VAL A 121 18.52 9.99 -4.43
CA VAL A 121 19.81 9.34 -4.16
C VAL A 121 20.92 9.87 -5.07
N ARG A 122 20.58 10.19 -6.32
CA ARG A 122 21.54 10.73 -7.30
C ARG A 122 22.01 12.15 -6.98
N PHE A 123 21.09 12.98 -6.45
CA PHE A 123 21.42 14.33 -5.95
C PHE A 123 22.22 14.32 -4.64
N GLY A 124 22.19 13.21 -3.93
CA GLY A 124 22.95 13.00 -2.69
C GLY A 124 22.06 12.61 -1.51
N ARG A 125 22.39 11.47 -0.90
CA ARG A 125 21.62 10.88 0.22
C ARG A 125 21.50 11.81 1.43
N ARG A 126 22.43 12.74 1.62
CA ARG A 126 22.37 13.75 2.69
C ARG A 126 21.16 14.67 2.61
N TRP A 127 20.62 14.87 1.41
CA TRP A 127 19.44 15.70 1.18
C TRP A 127 18.12 14.94 1.33
N MET A 128 18.16 13.60 1.44
CA MET A 128 16.96 12.75 1.52
C MET A 128 15.98 13.19 2.60
N PRO A 129 16.38 13.51 3.86
CA PRO A 129 15.44 13.97 4.88
C PRO A 129 14.67 15.23 4.46
N TRP A 130 15.33 16.18 3.82
CA TRP A 130 14.73 17.42 3.34
C TRP A 130 13.78 17.17 2.17
N VAL A 131 14.16 16.32 1.22
CA VAL A 131 13.31 15.91 0.10
C VAL A 131 12.03 15.26 0.62
N VAL A 132 12.14 14.34 1.58
CA VAL A 132 10.99 13.68 2.19
C VAL A 132 10.11 14.69 2.92
N LEU A 133 10.67 15.59 3.70
CA LEU A 133 9.96 16.64 4.42
C LEU A 133 9.16 17.52 3.46
N VAL A 134 9.82 18.05 2.42
CA VAL A 134 9.18 18.93 1.41
C VAL A 134 8.05 18.19 0.69
N ILE A 135 8.30 16.97 0.20
CA ILE A 135 7.28 16.17 -0.50
C ILE A 135 6.09 15.89 0.42
N THR A 136 6.34 15.52 1.68
CA THR A 136 5.25 15.21 2.63
C THR A 136 4.39 16.44 2.90
N ILE A 137 4.99 17.58 3.27
CA ILE A 137 4.26 18.81 3.55
C ILE A 137 3.51 19.29 2.29
N SER A 138 4.18 19.34 1.13
CA SER A 138 3.55 19.77 -0.12
C SER A 138 2.36 18.90 -0.51
N SER A 139 2.46 17.58 -0.28
CA SER A 139 1.36 16.65 -0.54
C SER A 139 0.15 16.93 0.35
N PHE A 140 0.36 17.21 1.64
CA PHE A 140 -0.72 17.59 2.55
C PHE A 140 -1.34 18.95 2.20
N CYS A 141 -0.52 19.96 1.93
CA CYS A 141 -0.99 21.27 1.48
C CYS A 141 -1.81 21.16 0.19
N TYR A 142 -1.30 20.41 -0.79
CA TYR A 142 -2.02 20.19 -2.05
C TYR A 142 -3.36 19.47 -1.82
N ALA A 143 -3.39 18.42 -0.99
CA ALA A 143 -4.62 17.72 -0.67
C ALA A 143 -5.64 18.62 0.03
N ARG A 144 -5.20 19.50 0.94
CA ARG A 144 -6.05 20.44 1.69
C ARG A 144 -6.67 21.50 0.80
N TYR A 145 -5.91 22.04 -0.14
CA TYR A 145 -6.33 23.16 -0.98
C TYR A 145 -6.75 22.75 -2.39
N TYR A 146 -6.77 21.45 -2.70
CA TYR A 146 -7.07 20.95 -4.06
C TYR A 146 -8.38 21.50 -4.62
N ASN A 147 -9.48 21.40 -3.87
CA ASN A 147 -10.81 21.85 -4.35
C ASN A 147 -10.83 23.35 -4.62
N ALA A 148 -10.19 24.16 -3.77
CA ALA A 148 -10.10 25.61 -3.97
C ALA A 148 -9.22 25.96 -5.17
N LEU A 149 -8.14 25.21 -5.39
CA LEU A 149 -7.26 25.39 -6.56
C LEU A 149 -7.98 24.99 -7.86
N GLU A 150 -8.70 23.86 -7.85
CA GLU A 150 -9.42 23.35 -9.02
C GLU A 150 -10.52 24.32 -9.45
N THR A 151 -11.30 24.85 -8.51
CA THR A 151 -12.40 25.81 -8.79
C THR A 151 -11.91 27.19 -9.23
N SER A 152 -10.74 27.63 -8.78
CA SER A 152 -10.18 28.95 -9.08
C SER A 152 -9.22 28.94 -10.28
N ALA A 153 -8.77 27.78 -10.74
CA ALA A 153 -7.77 27.64 -11.79
C ALA A 153 -8.28 28.12 -13.15
N LYS A 154 -7.41 28.82 -13.89
CA LYS A 154 -7.66 29.27 -15.27
C LYS A 154 -6.41 29.08 -16.13
N GLY A 155 -6.61 28.85 -17.43
CA GLY A 155 -5.52 28.75 -18.40
C GLY A 155 -4.51 27.62 -18.06
N VAL A 156 -3.23 27.94 -18.03
CA VAL A 156 -2.14 26.96 -17.79
C VAL A 156 -2.24 26.29 -16.41
N LEU A 157 -2.81 26.97 -15.41
CA LEU A 157 -2.95 26.41 -14.08
C LEU A 157 -3.86 25.17 -14.05
N VAL A 158 -4.89 25.13 -14.89
CA VAL A 158 -5.76 23.93 -15.04
C VAL A 158 -4.93 22.72 -15.48
N TRP A 159 -4.05 22.90 -16.47
CA TRP A 159 -3.17 21.82 -16.93
C TRP A 159 -2.22 21.33 -15.85
N ILE A 160 -1.66 22.26 -15.06
CA ILE A 160 -0.77 21.90 -13.95
C ILE A 160 -1.54 21.09 -12.89
N ILE A 161 -2.73 21.52 -12.49
CA ILE A 161 -3.56 20.82 -11.49
C ILE A 161 -3.95 19.44 -12.00
N ASN A 162 -4.37 19.31 -13.25
CA ASN A 162 -4.69 18.02 -13.85
C ASN A 162 -3.48 17.09 -13.91
N LEU A 163 -2.30 17.60 -14.24
CA LEU A 163 -1.05 16.84 -14.21
C LEU A 163 -0.71 16.37 -12.79
N LEU A 164 -0.80 17.24 -11.80
CA LEU A 164 -0.57 16.89 -10.39
C LEU A 164 -1.61 15.87 -9.88
N GLY A 165 -2.86 16.00 -10.31
CA GLY A 165 -3.92 15.02 -10.07
C GLY A 165 -3.59 13.68 -10.72
N PHE A 166 -3.18 13.68 -11.98
CA PHE A 166 -2.74 12.46 -12.68
C PHE A 166 -1.56 11.78 -11.99
N MET A 167 -0.59 12.54 -11.49
CA MET A 167 0.53 12.03 -10.69
C MET A 167 0.13 11.64 -9.26
N SER A 168 -1.13 11.75 -8.88
CA SER A 168 -1.61 11.41 -7.52
C SER A 168 -0.83 12.10 -6.38
N VAL A 169 -0.44 13.36 -6.57
CA VAL A 169 0.43 14.12 -5.64
C VAL A 169 -0.13 14.19 -4.23
N THR A 170 -1.46 14.16 -4.06
CA THR A 170 -2.12 14.05 -2.73
C THR A 170 -1.68 12.82 -1.94
N LEU A 171 -1.17 11.79 -2.60
CA LEU A 171 -0.73 10.54 -2.00
C LEU A 171 0.80 10.45 -1.81
N TRP A 172 1.53 11.45 -2.28
CA TRP A 172 3.00 11.48 -2.14
C TRP A 172 3.47 11.58 -0.67
N ARG A 173 2.59 11.93 0.27
CA ARG A 173 2.85 11.85 1.71
C ARG A 173 3.33 10.45 2.17
N TYR A 174 2.97 9.39 1.45
CA TYR A 174 3.43 8.03 1.75
C TYR A 174 4.89 7.78 1.36
N PHE A 175 5.54 8.69 0.62
CA PHE A 175 6.96 8.60 0.28
C PHE A 175 7.86 8.57 1.52
N LEU A 176 7.44 9.20 2.61
CA LEU A 176 8.07 9.11 3.92
C LEU A 176 8.32 7.65 4.33
N PHE A 177 7.28 6.81 4.29
CA PHE A 177 7.38 5.41 4.73
C PHE A 177 8.23 4.57 3.79
N PHE A 178 8.17 4.84 2.50
CA PHE A 178 9.05 4.21 1.52
C PHE A 178 10.54 4.51 1.83
N CYS A 179 10.87 5.75 2.10
CA CYS A 179 12.23 6.17 2.45
C CYS A 179 12.69 5.59 3.79
N ILE A 180 11.80 5.52 4.79
CA ILE A 180 12.10 4.87 6.07
C ILE A 180 12.41 3.38 5.83
N GLY A 181 11.66 2.68 4.99
CA GLY A 181 11.91 1.29 4.64
C GLY A 181 13.29 1.07 4.01
N ALA A 182 13.63 1.91 3.04
CA ALA A 182 14.95 1.88 2.40
C ALA A 182 16.08 2.21 3.37
N TRP A 183 15.89 3.19 4.25
CA TRP A 183 16.86 3.57 5.27
C TRP A 183 17.07 2.46 6.29
N MET A 184 15.99 1.88 6.82
CA MET A 184 16.08 0.78 7.80
C MET A 184 16.74 -0.46 7.21
N ARG A 185 16.49 -0.78 5.94
CA ARG A 185 17.18 -1.89 5.27
C ARG A 185 18.69 -1.73 5.28
N ARG A 186 19.16 -0.51 5.13
CA ARG A 186 20.60 -0.18 5.11
C ARG A 186 21.23 -0.22 6.49
N HIS A 187 20.48 0.20 7.50
CA HIS A 187 20.94 0.31 8.89
C HIS A 187 20.31 -0.77 9.80
N PHE A 188 20.07 -1.94 9.24
CA PHE A 188 19.27 -2.98 9.89
C PHE A 188 19.80 -3.40 11.25
N ASP A 189 21.11 -3.65 11.37
CA ASP A 189 21.72 -4.14 12.61
C ASP A 189 21.59 -3.11 13.75
N ALA A 190 21.84 -1.84 13.45
CA ALA A 190 21.65 -0.75 14.42
C ALA A 190 20.18 -0.62 14.84
N PHE A 191 19.28 -0.74 13.87
CA PHE A 191 17.84 -0.69 14.10
C PHE A 191 17.36 -1.85 14.98
N VAL A 192 17.76 -3.09 14.69
CA VAL A 192 17.41 -4.29 15.48
C VAL A 192 17.90 -4.17 16.92
N LYS A 193 19.14 -3.71 17.12
CA LYS A 193 19.69 -3.50 18.46
C LYS A 193 18.83 -2.57 19.32
N TRP A 194 18.26 -1.56 18.71
CA TRP A 194 17.37 -0.58 19.37
C TRP A 194 15.98 -1.17 19.63
N THR A 195 15.39 -1.80 18.62
CA THR A 195 14.00 -2.29 18.65
C THR A 195 13.79 -3.60 19.39
N ASN A 196 14.87 -4.28 19.79
CA ASN A 196 14.76 -5.46 20.64
C ASN A 196 14.54 -5.13 22.12
N LYS A 197 14.67 -3.86 22.53
CA LYS A 197 14.47 -3.45 23.91
C LYS A 197 12.98 -3.47 24.26
N PRO A 198 12.51 -4.25 25.26
CA PRO A 198 11.09 -4.34 25.62
C PRO A 198 10.45 -2.97 25.92
N ALA A 199 11.20 -2.07 26.59
CA ALA A 199 10.73 -0.73 26.88
C ALA A 199 10.45 0.10 25.62
N VAL A 200 11.26 -0.06 24.57
CA VAL A 200 11.04 0.62 23.27
C VAL A 200 9.80 0.06 22.57
N ILE A 201 9.61 -1.27 22.61
CA ILE A 201 8.43 -1.92 22.02
C ILE A 201 7.17 -1.44 22.74
N LEU A 202 7.18 -1.45 24.06
CA LEU A 202 6.05 -0.98 24.89
C LEU A 202 5.74 0.49 24.57
N MET A 203 6.76 1.36 24.60
CA MET A 203 6.59 2.79 24.32
C MET A 203 5.95 3.03 22.96
N ILE A 204 6.44 2.37 21.90
CA ILE A 204 5.91 2.53 20.54
C ILE A 204 4.46 2.05 20.46
N THR A 205 4.15 0.92 21.10
CA THR A 205 2.80 0.37 21.14
C THR A 205 1.84 1.31 21.86
N VAL A 206 2.23 1.84 23.03
CA VAL A 206 1.43 2.82 23.77
C VAL A 206 1.21 4.09 22.95
N VAL A 207 2.27 4.66 22.36
CA VAL A 207 2.18 5.85 21.51
C VAL A 207 1.24 5.62 20.35
N PHE A 208 1.32 4.46 19.69
CA PHE A 208 0.41 4.11 18.58
C PHE A 208 -1.06 4.12 19.05
N PHE A 209 -1.38 3.43 20.14
CA PHE A 209 -2.76 3.37 20.62
C PHE A 209 -3.28 4.71 21.11
N VAL A 210 -2.44 5.53 21.76
CA VAL A 210 -2.80 6.91 22.12
C VAL A 210 -3.17 7.71 20.87
N ILE A 211 -2.35 7.65 19.81
CA ILE A 211 -2.64 8.37 18.57
C ILE A 211 -3.89 7.80 17.87
N ALA A 212 -4.06 6.49 17.88
CA ALA A 212 -5.24 5.84 17.29
C ALA A 212 -6.54 6.25 18.00
N SER A 213 -6.48 6.51 19.31
CA SER A 213 -7.63 6.95 20.12
C SER A 213 -7.91 8.44 20.02
N THR A 214 -7.01 9.25 19.43
CA THR A 214 -7.26 10.69 19.28
C THR A 214 -8.34 10.96 18.24
N PRO A 215 -9.28 11.89 18.52
CA PRO A 215 -10.30 12.29 17.56
C PRO A 215 -9.68 12.95 16.33
N HIS A 216 -10.44 12.99 15.24
CA HIS A 216 -10.07 13.80 14.08
C HIS A 216 -10.27 15.28 14.39
N ILE A 217 -9.23 16.09 14.19
CA ILE A 217 -9.27 17.55 14.34
C ILE A 217 -8.96 18.15 12.98
N ASP A 218 -9.81 19.06 12.51
CA ASP A 218 -9.64 19.77 11.24
C ASP A 218 -8.55 20.84 11.35
N ASN A 219 -7.31 20.39 11.48
CA ASN A 219 -6.10 21.21 11.50
C ASN A 219 -4.99 20.55 10.72
N LEU A 220 -4.44 21.24 9.74
CA LEU A 220 -3.41 20.69 8.84
C LEU A 220 -2.19 20.12 9.59
N TRP A 221 -1.67 20.83 10.59
CA TRP A 221 -0.48 20.39 11.33
C TRP A 221 -0.77 19.18 12.20
N TYR A 222 -1.97 19.12 12.79
CA TYR A 222 -2.42 17.96 13.53
C TYR A 222 -2.58 16.74 12.62
N GLU A 223 -3.16 16.90 11.44
CA GLU A 223 -3.29 15.82 10.45
C GLU A 223 -1.91 15.28 10.01
N ILE A 224 -0.96 16.17 9.73
CA ILE A 224 0.42 15.79 9.39
C ILE A 224 1.05 15.02 10.56
N LEU A 225 0.97 15.54 11.77
CA LEU A 225 1.56 14.91 12.96
C LEU A 225 0.93 13.54 13.22
N ARG A 226 -0.40 13.44 13.23
CA ARG A 226 -1.15 12.19 13.44
C ARG A 226 -0.80 11.15 12.37
N PHE A 227 -0.74 11.54 11.11
CA PHE A 227 -0.35 10.66 10.00
C PHE A 227 1.09 10.16 10.14
N CYS A 228 2.04 11.05 10.39
CA CYS A 228 3.45 10.69 10.50
C CYS A 228 3.69 9.81 11.74
N LEU A 229 3.25 10.24 12.92
CA LEU A 229 3.48 9.48 14.15
C LEU A 229 2.67 8.17 14.18
N GLY A 230 1.39 8.19 13.80
CA GLY A 230 0.56 6.99 13.73
C GLY A 230 1.10 5.99 12.71
N GLY A 231 1.50 6.47 11.54
CA GLY A 231 2.07 5.63 10.49
C GLY A 231 3.43 5.03 10.90
N ILE A 232 4.33 5.83 11.47
CA ILE A 232 5.66 5.36 11.92
C ILE A 232 5.52 4.36 13.06
N THR A 233 4.76 4.68 14.09
CA THR A 233 4.61 3.80 15.27
C THR A 233 3.85 2.53 14.94
N GLY A 234 2.75 2.63 14.16
CA GLY A 234 1.97 1.46 13.74
C GLY A 234 2.76 0.54 12.82
N MET A 235 3.44 1.09 11.82
CA MET A 235 4.34 0.32 10.94
C MET A 235 5.44 -0.38 11.74
N TRP A 236 6.06 0.31 12.69
CA TRP A 236 7.13 -0.22 13.52
C TRP A 236 6.62 -1.33 14.45
N MET A 237 5.45 -1.13 15.07
CA MET A 237 4.78 -2.14 15.88
C MET A 237 4.54 -3.43 15.06
N VAL A 238 3.95 -3.31 13.86
CA VAL A 238 3.68 -4.45 12.97
C VAL A 238 4.98 -5.13 12.51
N PHE A 239 5.99 -4.36 12.11
CA PHE A 239 7.29 -4.91 11.71
C PHE A 239 7.95 -5.70 12.84
N THR A 240 7.97 -5.13 14.05
CA THR A 240 8.56 -5.77 15.21
C THR A 240 7.80 -7.05 15.60
N PHE A 241 6.47 -7.03 15.54
CA PHE A 241 5.63 -8.19 15.75
C PHE A 241 6.00 -9.34 14.80
N PHE A 242 5.99 -9.10 13.47
CA PHE A 242 6.31 -10.16 12.51
C PHE A 242 7.72 -10.68 12.64
N ARG A 243 8.68 -9.82 12.96
CA ARG A 243 10.07 -10.21 13.16
C ARG A 243 10.27 -11.08 14.41
N LEU A 244 9.69 -10.70 15.54
CA LEU A 244 9.85 -11.42 16.81
C LEU A 244 8.97 -12.67 16.90
N SER A 245 7.79 -12.64 16.28
CA SER A 245 6.82 -13.74 16.30
C SER A 245 7.03 -14.75 15.18
N ALA A 246 8.10 -14.65 14.39
CA ALA A 246 8.30 -15.50 13.21
C ALA A 246 8.24 -17.01 13.54
N SER A 247 8.91 -17.45 14.62
CA SER A 247 8.91 -18.84 15.09
C SER A 247 7.55 -19.28 15.62
N TRP A 248 6.85 -18.40 16.33
CA TRP A 248 5.49 -18.66 16.83
C TRP A 248 4.50 -18.80 15.67
N LEU A 249 4.53 -17.90 14.69
CA LEU A 249 3.69 -17.98 13.50
C LEU A 249 3.93 -19.26 12.69
N GLN A 250 5.16 -19.78 12.69
CA GLN A 250 5.46 -21.09 12.09
C GLN A 250 4.80 -22.23 12.86
N LYS A 251 4.89 -22.21 14.20
CA LYS A 251 4.27 -23.25 15.07
C LYS A 251 2.76 -23.33 14.91
N ILE A 252 2.06 -22.20 14.76
CA ILE A 252 0.60 -22.17 14.55
C ILE A 252 0.20 -22.29 13.07
N HIS A 253 1.14 -22.65 12.20
CA HIS A 253 0.94 -22.85 10.75
C HIS A 253 0.42 -21.62 9.99
N LEU A 254 0.45 -20.42 10.57
CA LEU A 254 -0.05 -19.18 9.96
C LEU A 254 1.00 -18.50 9.07
N SER A 255 2.27 -18.78 9.28
CA SER A 255 3.39 -18.14 8.53
C SER A 255 3.31 -18.41 7.02
N LYS A 256 3.10 -19.67 6.61
CA LYS A 256 3.06 -20.08 5.19
C LYS A 256 1.89 -19.46 4.42
N PRO A 257 0.63 -19.49 4.91
CA PRO A 257 -0.48 -18.80 4.26
C PRO A 257 -0.24 -17.29 4.09
N LEU A 258 0.24 -16.61 5.13
CA LEU A 258 0.56 -15.19 5.04
C LEU A 258 1.67 -14.89 4.03
N GLN A 259 2.74 -15.70 4.00
CA GLN A 259 3.80 -15.58 3.00
C GLN A 259 3.26 -15.80 1.58
N TYR A 260 2.37 -16.77 1.38
CA TYR A 260 1.75 -17.05 0.10
C TYR A 260 0.97 -15.82 -0.40
N VAL A 261 0.10 -15.25 0.44
CA VAL A 261 -0.60 -13.99 0.17
C VAL A 261 0.39 -12.86 -0.13
N GLY A 262 1.43 -12.73 0.69
CA GLY A 262 2.45 -11.69 0.54
C GLY A 262 3.23 -11.74 -0.77
N THR A 263 3.38 -12.95 -1.35
CA THR A 263 4.04 -13.11 -2.64
C THR A 263 3.13 -12.85 -3.84
N ARG A 264 1.82 -12.82 -3.61
CA ARG A 264 0.78 -12.61 -4.63
C ARG A 264 0.07 -11.26 -4.50
N THR A 265 0.66 -10.32 -3.77
CA THR A 265 0.00 -9.04 -3.47
C THR A 265 -0.38 -8.23 -4.71
N LEU A 266 0.41 -8.27 -5.80
CA LEU A 266 0.05 -7.60 -7.04
C LEU A 266 -1.18 -8.25 -7.69
N ASP A 267 -1.21 -9.58 -7.73
CA ASP A 267 -2.32 -10.34 -8.29
C ASP A 267 -3.62 -10.03 -7.54
N ILE A 268 -3.56 -10.11 -6.20
CA ILE A 268 -4.69 -9.82 -5.33
C ILE A 268 -5.13 -8.37 -5.51
N TYR A 269 -4.19 -7.42 -5.55
CA TYR A 269 -4.46 -6.01 -5.73
C TYR A 269 -5.20 -5.72 -7.04
N LEU A 270 -4.86 -6.40 -8.13
CA LEU A 270 -5.50 -6.22 -9.43
C LEU A 270 -6.86 -6.94 -9.51
N LEU A 271 -7.00 -8.11 -8.87
CA LEU A 271 -8.17 -8.98 -9.04
C LEU A 271 -9.28 -8.76 -8.02
N HIS A 272 -8.99 -8.32 -6.78
CA HIS A 272 -9.99 -8.28 -5.71
C HIS A 272 -11.19 -7.37 -6.02
N TYR A 273 -11.02 -6.31 -6.84
CA TYR A 273 -12.10 -5.40 -7.24
C TYR A 273 -13.24 -6.11 -7.99
N PHE A 274 -12.94 -7.20 -8.69
CA PHE A 274 -13.95 -8.01 -9.41
C PHE A 274 -14.81 -8.85 -8.47
N PHE A 275 -14.34 -9.10 -7.26
CA PHE A 275 -15.00 -9.96 -6.28
C PHE A 275 -15.60 -9.19 -5.10
N LEU A 276 -15.55 -7.85 -5.12
CA LEU A 276 -16.17 -7.03 -4.08
C LEU A 276 -17.68 -7.20 -4.07
N PRO A 277 -18.29 -7.67 -2.96
CA PRO A 277 -19.73 -7.95 -2.88
C PRO A 277 -20.53 -6.65 -2.65
N ARG A 278 -20.58 -5.76 -3.65
CA ARG A 278 -21.26 -4.46 -3.56
C ARG A 278 -22.76 -4.56 -3.25
N PHE A 279 -23.36 -5.73 -3.48
CA PHE A 279 -24.75 -6.03 -3.12
C PHE A 279 -25.00 -6.03 -1.61
N LEU A 280 -23.94 -6.01 -0.77
CA LEU A 280 -24.06 -5.93 0.69
C LEU A 280 -24.36 -4.53 1.21
N MET A 281 -24.25 -3.48 0.38
CA MET A 281 -24.45 -2.10 0.81
C MET A 281 -25.80 -1.85 1.53
N PRO A 282 -26.95 -2.41 1.10
CA PRO A 282 -28.22 -2.26 1.80
C PRO A 282 -28.25 -2.90 3.21
N TYR A 283 -27.34 -3.81 3.51
CA TYR A 283 -27.28 -4.50 4.81
C TYR A 283 -26.32 -3.84 5.81
N ALA A 284 -25.65 -2.76 5.40
CA ALA A 284 -24.67 -2.06 6.25
C ALA A 284 -25.30 -1.51 7.54
N ASP A 285 -26.51 -0.95 7.45
CA ASP A 285 -27.23 -0.41 8.61
C ASP A 285 -27.65 -1.50 9.60
N GLN A 286 -28.01 -2.69 9.10
CA GLN A 286 -28.31 -3.84 9.96
C GLN A 286 -27.06 -4.29 10.73
N LEU A 287 -25.87 -4.27 10.10
CA LEU A 287 -24.63 -4.61 10.77
C LEU A 287 -24.29 -3.59 11.86
N ARG A 288 -24.46 -2.28 11.58
CA ARG A 288 -24.26 -1.19 12.55
C ARG A 288 -25.23 -1.26 13.73
N ALA A 289 -26.46 -1.72 13.50
CA ALA A 289 -27.49 -1.80 14.56
C ALA A 289 -27.11 -2.74 15.72
N TYR A 290 -26.12 -3.62 15.53
CA TYR A 290 -25.59 -4.46 16.61
C TYR A 290 -24.65 -3.71 17.55
N ASP A 291 -24.21 -2.49 17.21
CA ASP A 291 -23.30 -1.64 17.99
C ASP A 291 -22.08 -2.39 18.58
N SER A 292 -21.49 -3.25 17.77
CA SER A 292 -20.38 -4.12 18.19
C SER A 292 -19.24 -4.10 17.16
N HIS A 293 -18.20 -3.32 17.44
CA HIS A 293 -17.00 -3.28 16.59
C HIS A 293 -16.34 -4.65 16.39
N LEU A 294 -16.43 -5.55 17.38
CA LEU A 294 -15.90 -6.90 17.25
C LEU A 294 -16.71 -7.73 16.24
N LEU A 295 -18.05 -7.65 16.28
CA LEU A 295 -18.91 -8.34 15.33
C LEU A 295 -18.70 -7.80 13.90
N GLU A 296 -18.67 -6.48 13.74
CA GLU A 296 -18.34 -5.82 12.48
C GLU A 296 -17.00 -6.33 11.93
N PHE A 297 -15.96 -6.34 12.78
CA PHE A 297 -14.63 -6.83 12.41
C PHE A 297 -14.67 -8.29 11.94
N LEU A 298 -15.33 -9.19 12.67
CA LEU A 298 -15.39 -10.61 12.34
C LEU A 298 -16.14 -10.85 11.02
N VAL A 299 -17.27 -10.19 10.82
CA VAL A 299 -18.05 -10.30 9.57
C VAL A 299 -17.23 -9.78 8.38
N ILE A 300 -16.68 -8.56 8.48
CA ILE A 300 -15.90 -7.97 7.40
C ILE A 300 -14.63 -8.77 7.12
N MET A 301 -13.97 -9.30 8.15
CA MET A 301 -12.80 -10.15 8.00
C MET A 301 -13.16 -11.46 7.29
N GLY A 302 -14.28 -12.09 7.62
CA GLY A 302 -14.78 -13.29 6.94
C GLY A 302 -15.02 -13.03 5.45
N ILE A 303 -15.71 -11.94 5.10
CA ILE A 303 -15.93 -11.52 3.71
C ILE A 303 -14.60 -11.24 3.02
N SER A 304 -13.65 -10.59 3.70
CA SER A 304 -12.31 -10.28 3.16
C SER A 304 -11.53 -11.53 2.80
N LEU A 305 -11.60 -12.56 3.62
CA LEU A 305 -10.95 -13.85 3.36
C LEU A 305 -11.58 -14.57 2.16
N ILE A 306 -12.90 -14.48 1.98
CA ILE A 306 -13.58 -15.04 0.80
C ILE A 306 -13.13 -14.31 -0.47
N VAL A 307 -13.15 -12.98 -0.49
CA VAL A 307 -12.68 -12.16 -1.62
C VAL A 307 -11.21 -12.47 -1.94
N LEU A 308 -10.38 -12.60 -0.91
CA LEU A 308 -8.97 -12.97 -1.04
C LEU A 308 -8.82 -14.36 -1.68
N ALA A 309 -9.59 -15.35 -1.23
CA ALA A 309 -9.55 -16.71 -1.78
C ALA A 309 -9.95 -16.73 -3.26
N LEU A 310 -11.01 -16.01 -3.64
CA LEU A 310 -11.45 -15.88 -5.02
C LEU A 310 -10.39 -15.19 -5.91
N ALA A 311 -9.76 -14.14 -5.42
CA ALA A 311 -8.68 -13.46 -6.13
C ALA A 311 -7.45 -14.37 -6.31
N LEU A 312 -7.09 -15.15 -5.29
CA LEU A 312 -5.98 -16.11 -5.38
C LEU A 312 -6.29 -17.28 -6.31
N LEU A 313 -7.53 -17.79 -6.30
CA LEU A 313 -7.97 -18.83 -7.23
C LEU A 313 -7.89 -18.34 -8.68
N SER A 314 -8.41 -17.13 -8.94
CA SER A 314 -8.32 -16.51 -10.26
C SER A 314 -6.86 -16.27 -10.68
N SER A 315 -6.01 -15.79 -9.76
CA SER A 315 -4.57 -15.65 -10.01
C SER A 315 -3.95 -17.00 -10.39
N TYR A 316 -4.29 -18.07 -9.69
CA TYR A 316 -3.80 -19.42 -9.99
C TYR A 316 -4.20 -19.84 -11.40
N ILE A 317 -5.48 -19.72 -11.78
CA ILE A 317 -6.01 -20.08 -13.11
C ILE A 317 -5.29 -19.27 -14.21
N ILE A 318 -5.19 -17.94 -14.06
CA ILE A 318 -4.53 -17.06 -15.04
C ILE A 318 -3.06 -17.44 -15.22
N ARG A 319 -2.38 -17.84 -14.15
CA ARG A 319 -0.96 -18.24 -14.18
C ARG A 319 -0.72 -19.62 -14.82
N LEU A 320 -1.76 -20.41 -15.08
CA LEU A 320 -1.63 -21.63 -15.88
C LEU A 320 -1.22 -21.31 -17.32
N SER A 321 -1.56 -20.12 -17.83
CA SER A 321 -1.04 -19.59 -19.07
C SER A 321 0.25 -18.81 -18.82
N PRO A 322 1.43 -19.25 -19.33
CA PRO A 322 2.68 -18.49 -19.20
C PRO A 322 2.60 -17.08 -19.80
N PHE A 323 1.88 -16.94 -20.93
CA PHE A 323 1.64 -15.66 -21.58
C PHE A 323 0.85 -14.70 -20.69
N LEU A 324 -0.31 -15.12 -20.17
CA LEU A 324 -1.12 -14.29 -19.29
C LEU A 324 -0.40 -13.98 -17.97
N GLY A 325 0.30 -14.97 -17.40
CA GLY A 325 1.11 -14.78 -16.20
C GLY A 325 2.20 -13.73 -16.38
N HIS A 326 2.82 -13.67 -17.56
CA HIS A 326 3.84 -12.67 -17.87
C HIS A 326 3.25 -11.26 -17.96
N TYR A 327 2.24 -11.05 -18.80
CA TYR A 327 1.72 -9.73 -19.10
C TYR A 327 0.81 -9.18 -17.99
N LEU A 328 0.10 -10.03 -17.25
CA LEU A 328 -0.81 -9.60 -16.20
C LEU A 328 -0.17 -9.55 -14.80
N PHE A 329 0.87 -10.35 -14.54
CA PHE A 329 1.48 -10.43 -13.21
C PHE A 329 3.01 -10.33 -13.20
N GLY A 330 3.62 -10.03 -14.34
CA GLY A 330 5.06 -9.86 -14.45
C GLY A 330 5.87 -11.12 -14.15
N VAL A 331 5.29 -12.31 -14.32
CA VAL A 331 6.00 -13.59 -14.17
C VAL A 331 7.06 -13.68 -15.27
N LYS A 332 8.23 -14.23 -14.97
CA LYS A 332 9.22 -14.47 -16.01
C LYS A 332 8.63 -15.44 -17.03
N TYR A 333 8.66 -15.04 -18.27
CA TYR A 333 8.30 -15.86 -19.41
C TYR A 333 9.60 -16.37 -20.01
N ASP A 334 9.95 -17.61 -19.70
CA ASP A 334 10.98 -18.31 -20.44
C ASP A 334 10.30 -18.80 -21.73
N VAL A 335 10.56 -18.11 -22.84
CA VAL A 335 10.23 -18.64 -24.16
C VAL A 335 11.04 -19.93 -24.29
N VAL A 336 10.40 -21.04 -24.07
CA VAL A 336 10.96 -22.32 -24.47
C VAL A 336 11.23 -22.16 -25.95
N LYS A 337 12.49 -22.05 -26.31
CA LYS A 337 12.92 -22.18 -27.70
C LYS A 337 12.63 -23.64 -28.09
N ASP A 338 11.43 -23.89 -28.57
CA ASP A 338 11.16 -25.08 -29.35
C ASP A 338 12.07 -25.03 -30.57
N ARG A 339 13.17 -25.75 -30.46
CA ARG A 339 14.02 -26.17 -31.55
C ARG A 339 13.79 -27.65 -31.81
#